data_e91b8f7d17e6d52b4936fb93c6e6949a
#
_entry.id   e91b8f7d17e6d52b4936fb93c6e6949a
#
_cell.length_a   1.000
_cell.length_b   1.000
_cell.length_c   1.000
_cell.angle_alpha   90.00
_cell.angle_beta   90.00
_cell.angle_gamma   90.00
#
_symmetry.space_group_name_H-M   'P 1'
#
loop_
_entity.id
_entity.type
_entity.pdbx_description
1 polymer ?
#
loop_
_entity_poly.entity_id
_entity_poly.type
_entity_poly.pdbx_seq_one_letter_code
_entity_poly.pdbx_strand_id
1 'polypeptide(L)'
;MAKKRAGNATAHTIAKLWAKAAGRCEYAGCNKLLYKDDLTSEEINRAFVAHIVAASPDGPRGDKTLSAQLVDDIDNVMLMCNDHHRLIDHEQVAEHSVERLREMKKKHEDRIRMVTEIDAAKVSVPIVYGVNIGKEAASIPRRELAMAMLPDNYPSENTVLLSHRDSSIYDSMDRYWTSETVQLDQKYLECLKALVGREDIDCVSVFALAPQPLLVKLGTKLTDLHKVKVYQKHREPDTWKWQPLNEPNPMKIIRPDDTSKMPVLVFSLSATAIVHR
;
A
#
# COMPACT_ATOMS: atom_id res chain seq x y z
N MET A 1 -19.06 37.47 -36.67
CA MET A 1 -18.88 36.00 -36.59
C MET A 1 -18.36 35.67 -35.21
N ALA A 2 -19.15 35.03 -34.36
CA ALA A 2 -18.72 34.63 -33.03
C ALA A 2 -17.61 33.57 -33.18
N LYS A 3 -16.44 33.83 -32.61
CA LYS A 3 -15.35 32.85 -32.48
C LYS A 3 -15.94 31.60 -31.78
N LYS A 4 -16.06 30.49 -32.51
CA LYS A 4 -16.39 29.18 -31.95
C LYS A 4 -15.37 28.95 -30.80
N ARG A 5 -15.81 28.97 -29.55
CA ARG A 5 -14.95 28.62 -28.40
C ARG A 5 -14.39 27.23 -28.68
N ALA A 6 -13.09 27.07 -28.55
CA ALA A 6 -12.46 25.75 -28.57
C ALA A 6 -13.28 24.81 -27.68
N GLY A 7 -13.66 23.63 -28.19
CA GLY A 7 -14.63 22.77 -27.55
C GLY A 7 -14.17 22.38 -26.14
N ASN A 8 -15.08 22.46 -25.20
CA ASN A 8 -14.86 21.88 -23.87
C ASN A 8 -15.26 20.41 -23.93
N ALA A 9 -14.71 19.60 -23.03
CA ALA A 9 -15.16 18.23 -22.81
C ALA A 9 -16.68 18.20 -22.55
N THR A 10 -17.36 17.18 -23.06
CA THR A 10 -18.82 17.02 -22.89
C THR A 10 -19.18 16.73 -21.43
N ALA A 11 -20.45 16.99 -21.07
CA ALA A 11 -20.96 16.66 -19.73
C ALA A 11 -20.76 15.17 -19.38
N HIS A 12 -20.86 14.29 -20.38
CA HIS A 12 -20.62 12.86 -20.20
C HIS A 12 -19.16 12.55 -19.85
N THR A 13 -18.21 13.13 -20.57
CA THR A 13 -16.78 12.98 -20.29
C THR A 13 -16.41 13.58 -18.94
N ILE A 14 -16.98 14.75 -18.59
CA ILE A 14 -16.80 15.38 -17.28
C ILE A 14 -17.33 14.48 -16.15
N ALA A 15 -18.52 13.90 -16.29
CA ALA A 15 -19.08 12.98 -15.28
C ALA A 15 -18.19 11.74 -15.09
N LYS A 16 -17.68 11.15 -16.17
CA LYS A 16 -16.70 10.04 -16.08
C LYS A 16 -15.42 10.47 -15.39
N LEU A 17 -14.91 11.67 -15.69
CA LEU A 17 -13.69 12.19 -15.07
C LEU A 17 -13.88 12.35 -13.57
N TRP A 18 -15.00 12.93 -13.12
CA TRP A 18 -15.32 13.05 -11.71
C TRP A 18 -15.38 11.70 -11.00
N ALA A 19 -15.95 10.68 -11.62
CA ALA A 19 -16.02 9.32 -11.08
C ALA A 19 -14.63 8.69 -10.97
N LYS A 20 -13.81 8.76 -12.03
CA LYS A 20 -12.45 8.19 -12.06
C LYS A 20 -11.50 8.88 -11.10
N ALA A 21 -11.63 10.20 -10.94
CA ALA A 21 -10.83 10.98 -10.00
C ALA A 21 -11.34 10.92 -8.55
N ALA A 22 -12.51 10.31 -8.30
CA ALA A 22 -13.21 10.33 -7.02
C ALA A 22 -13.40 11.75 -6.45
N GLY A 23 -13.66 12.74 -7.33
CA GLY A 23 -13.84 14.15 -6.96
C GLY A 23 -12.59 14.81 -6.37
N ARG A 24 -11.39 14.32 -6.69
CA ARG A 24 -10.11 14.81 -6.14
C ARG A 24 -9.18 15.34 -7.22
N CYS A 25 -8.29 16.24 -6.82
CA CYS A 25 -7.24 16.75 -7.69
C CYS A 25 -6.26 15.63 -8.06
N GLU A 26 -6.06 15.41 -9.37
CA GLU A 26 -5.19 14.36 -9.91
C GLU A 26 -3.71 14.75 -9.99
N TYR A 27 -3.37 15.99 -9.60
CA TYR A 27 -1.98 16.40 -9.54
C TYR A 27 -1.22 15.61 -8.47
N ALA A 28 -0.02 15.14 -8.81
CA ALA A 28 0.79 14.30 -7.93
C ALA A 28 1.02 14.94 -6.56
N GLY A 29 0.63 14.22 -5.49
CA GLY A 29 0.77 14.69 -4.11
C GLY A 29 -0.35 15.59 -3.59
N CYS A 30 -1.25 16.12 -4.43
CA CYS A 30 -2.32 17.03 -4.01
C CYS A 30 -3.48 16.33 -3.29
N ASN A 31 -4.21 15.49 -3.99
CA ASN A 31 -5.36 14.73 -3.49
C ASN A 31 -6.49 15.56 -2.81
N LYS A 32 -6.56 16.89 -3.06
CA LYS A 32 -7.55 17.81 -2.48
C LYS A 32 -8.95 17.46 -2.98
N LEU A 33 -9.96 17.45 -2.07
CA LEU A 33 -11.37 17.33 -2.44
C LEU A 33 -11.81 18.57 -3.23
N LEU A 34 -12.57 18.36 -4.31
CA LEU A 34 -12.94 19.43 -5.24
C LEU A 34 -14.44 19.77 -5.20
N TYR A 35 -15.22 19.05 -4.41
CA TYR A 35 -16.64 19.30 -4.22
C TYR A 35 -17.00 19.79 -2.80
N LYS A 36 -15.97 20.01 -1.96
CA LYS A 36 -16.15 20.43 -0.57
C LYS A 36 -15.06 21.42 -0.18
N ASP A 37 -15.41 22.39 0.64
CA ASP A 37 -14.45 23.29 1.29
C ASP A 37 -13.80 22.61 2.50
N ASP A 38 -12.46 22.65 2.58
CA ASP A 38 -11.72 21.99 3.65
C ASP A 38 -11.92 22.65 5.02
N LEU A 39 -12.27 23.94 5.04
CA LEU A 39 -12.43 24.71 6.27
C LEU A 39 -13.90 24.75 6.75
N THR A 40 -14.81 25.15 5.84
CA THR A 40 -16.22 25.33 6.18
C THR A 40 -17.04 24.05 6.06
N SER A 41 -16.50 23.04 5.39
CA SER A 41 -17.20 21.80 5.02
C SER A 41 -18.42 22.01 4.10
N GLU A 42 -18.59 23.19 3.53
CA GLU A 42 -19.65 23.49 2.56
C GLU A 42 -19.40 22.80 1.22
N GLU A 43 -20.48 22.37 0.57
CA GLU A 43 -20.42 21.77 -0.76
C GLU A 43 -20.28 22.88 -1.82
N ILE A 44 -19.14 22.89 -2.50
CA ILE A 44 -18.81 23.83 -3.56
C ILE A 44 -18.01 23.13 -4.67
N ASN A 45 -18.25 23.54 -5.92
CA ASN A 45 -17.43 23.05 -7.01
C ASN A 45 -16.17 23.91 -7.17
N ARG A 46 -15.00 23.32 -6.85
CA ARG A 46 -13.66 23.93 -7.01
C ARG A 46 -12.84 23.27 -8.11
N ALA A 47 -13.47 22.41 -8.92
CA ALA A 47 -12.77 21.65 -9.92
C ALA A 47 -12.59 22.43 -11.21
N PHE A 48 -11.45 22.23 -11.82
CA PHE A 48 -11.15 22.60 -13.20
C PHE A 48 -10.91 21.33 -14.01
N VAL A 49 -11.47 21.31 -15.22
CA VAL A 49 -11.19 20.27 -16.21
C VAL A 49 -10.03 20.77 -17.07
N ALA A 50 -8.84 20.27 -16.78
CA ALA A 50 -7.62 20.63 -17.48
C ALA A 50 -7.37 19.68 -18.65
N HIS A 51 -7.08 20.20 -19.84
CA HIS A 51 -6.66 19.38 -20.98
C HIS A 51 -5.16 19.11 -20.90
N ILE A 52 -4.76 17.85 -21.13
CA ILE A 52 -3.34 17.46 -21.20
C ILE A 52 -2.73 18.01 -22.49
N VAL A 53 -3.29 17.69 -23.64
CA VAL A 53 -3.08 18.39 -24.90
C VAL A 53 -4.18 19.42 -25.03
N ALA A 54 -3.84 20.69 -25.06
CA ALA A 54 -4.84 21.77 -25.06
C ALA A 54 -5.91 21.61 -26.14
N ALA A 55 -7.15 22.04 -25.85
CA ALA A 55 -8.25 22.03 -26.81
C ALA A 55 -8.01 22.97 -28.01
N SER A 56 -7.12 23.95 -27.85
CA SER A 56 -6.64 24.82 -28.92
C SER A 56 -5.22 24.47 -29.35
N PRO A 57 -4.90 24.44 -30.66
CA PRO A 57 -3.52 24.22 -31.11
C PRO A 57 -2.51 25.22 -30.57
N ASP A 58 -2.95 26.44 -30.27
CA ASP A 58 -2.10 27.51 -29.74
C ASP A 58 -2.04 27.53 -28.18
N GLY A 59 -2.69 26.57 -27.51
CA GLY A 59 -2.71 26.47 -26.06
C GLY A 59 -1.51 25.70 -25.50
N PRO A 60 -1.41 25.58 -24.17
CA PRO A 60 -0.36 24.82 -23.53
C PRO A 60 -0.34 23.36 -24.04
N ARG A 61 0.82 22.90 -24.53
CA ARG A 61 0.97 21.54 -25.10
C ARG A 61 0.01 21.27 -26.29
N GLY A 62 -0.46 22.35 -26.95
CA GLY A 62 -1.37 22.25 -28.11
C GLY A 62 -0.67 21.63 -29.32
N ASP A 63 -1.48 20.97 -30.18
CA ASP A 63 -1.04 20.36 -31.43
C ASP A 63 -2.08 20.59 -32.51
N LYS A 64 -1.62 20.89 -33.74
CA LYS A 64 -2.50 21.26 -34.87
C LYS A 64 -3.51 20.18 -35.23
N THR A 65 -3.17 18.92 -35.02
CA THR A 65 -3.98 17.75 -35.37
C THR A 65 -4.68 17.16 -34.15
N LEU A 66 -3.92 16.95 -33.08
CA LEU A 66 -4.40 16.24 -31.90
C LEU A 66 -5.38 17.07 -31.06
N SER A 67 -5.21 18.40 -30.99
CA SER A 67 -6.08 19.24 -30.15
C SER A 67 -7.57 19.08 -30.50
N ALA A 68 -7.91 19.05 -31.76
CA ALA A 68 -9.31 18.87 -32.20
C ALA A 68 -9.82 17.43 -31.97
N GLN A 69 -8.96 16.45 -32.09
CA GLN A 69 -9.32 15.04 -31.92
C GLN A 69 -9.49 14.64 -30.44
N LEU A 70 -8.69 15.21 -29.55
CA LEU A 70 -8.61 14.83 -28.15
C LEU A 70 -9.44 15.73 -27.22
N VAL A 71 -10.19 16.72 -27.76
CA VAL A 71 -10.94 17.69 -26.94
C VAL A 71 -11.95 17.05 -26.01
N ASP A 72 -12.55 15.93 -26.39
CA ASP A 72 -13.54 15.17 -25.58
C ASP A 72 -13.03 13.78 -25.18
N ASP A 73 -11.73 13.54 -25.29
CA ASP A 73 -11.13 12.29 -24.88
C ASP A 73 -10.91 12.27 -23.36
N ILE A 74 -11.46 11.25 -22.69
CA ILE A 74 -11.34 11.06 -21.24
C ILE A 74 -9.86 10.93 -20.80
N ASP A 75 -9.00 10.38 -21.64
CA ASP A 75 -7.58 10.20 -21.31
C ASP A 75 -6.76 11.47 -21.57
N ASN A 76 -7.39 12.51 -22.15
CA ASN A 76 -6.80 13.82 -22.39
C ASN A 76 -7.27 14.89 -21.40
N VAL A 77 -8.12 14.58 -20.43
CA VAL A 77 -8.62 15.54 -19.44
C VAL A 77 -8.27 15.10 -18.03
N MET A 78 -7.93 16.06 -17.16
CA MET A 78 -7.62 15.85 -15.74
C MET A 78 -8.52 16.71 -14.87
N LEU A 79 -8.92 16.19 -13.70
CA LEU A 79 -9.64 16.93 -12.67
C LEU A 79 -8.64 17.61 -11.74
N MET A 80 -8.65 18.94 -11.69
CA MET A 80 -7.63 19.68 -10.93
C MET A 80 -8.24 20.76 -10.04
N CYS A 81 -7.54 21.10 -8.95
CA CYS A 81 -7.81 22.32 -8.21
C CYS A 81 -7.28 23.55 -8.98
N ASN A 82 -7.75 24.74 -8.62
CA ASN A 82 -7.34 25.99 -9.27
C ASN A 82 -5.81 26.17 -9.28
N ASP A 83 -5.16 25.90 -8.14
CA ASP A 83 -3.72 26.13 -8.00
C ASP A 83 -2.91 25.29 -9.01
N HIS A 84 -3.23 23.99 -9.10
CA HIS A 84 -2.52 23.10 -10.01
C HIS A 84 -2.94 23.26 -11.47
N HIS A 85 -4.19 23.65 -11.75
CA HIS A 85 -4.59 24.03 -13.11
C HIS A 85 -3.77 25.22 -13.62
N ARG A 86 -3.63 26.28 -12.79
CA ARG A 86 -2.79 27.42 -13.14
C ARG A 86 -1.32 27.06 -13.29
N LEU A 87 -0.80 26.23 -12.40
CA LEU A 87 0.58 25.77 -12.43
C LEU A 87 0.94 25.12 -13.77
N ILE A 88 0.10 24.17 -14.24
CA ILE A 88 0.39 23.42 -15.48
C ILE A 88 0.14 24.20 -16.76
N ASP A 89 -0.78 25.19 -16.75
CA ASP A 89 -1.20 25.90 -17.95
C ASP A 89 -0.62 27.30 -18.09
N HIS A 90 -0.08 27.88 -17.02
CA HIS A 90 0.45 29.24 -17.03
C HIS A 90 1.85 29.40 -16.42
N GLU A 91 2.11 28.81 -15.27
CA GLU A 91 3.31 29.12 -14.49
C GLU A 91 4.50 28.20 -14.86
N GLN A 92 4.25 26.92 -15.07
CA GLN A 92 5.30 25.90 -15.28
C GLN A 92 4.96 24.97 -16.47
N VAL A 93 4.51 25.52 -17.57
CA VAL A 93 4.08 24.74 -18.77
C VAL A 93 5.19 23.82 -19.28
N ALA A 94 6.44 24.32 -19.32
CA ALA A 94 7.58 23.57 -19.84
C ALA A 94 7.95 22.36 -18.97
N GLU A 95 7.67 22.42 -17.66
CA GLU A 95 7.95 21.34 -16.71
C GLU A 95 6.87 20.24 -16.72
N HIS A 96 5.73 20.51 -17.36
CA HIS A 96 4.58 19.61 -17.38
C HIS A 96 4.32 19.09 -18.79
N SER A 97 5.17 18.15 -19.25
CA SER A 97 4.97 17.49 -20.54
C SER A 97 3.68 16.65 -20.57
N VAL A 98 3.22 16.33 -21.78
CA VAL A 98 2.05 15.46 -22.01
C VAL A 98 2.23 14.12 -21.29
N GLU A 99 3.41 13.53 -21.38
CA GLU A 99 3.74 12.24 -20.75
C GLU A 99 3.67 12.31 -19.24
N ARG A 100 4.23 13.36 -18.64
CA ARG A 100 4.20 13.58 -17.20
C ARG A 100 2.77 13.73 -16.67
N LEU A 101 1.94 14.51 -17.36
CA LEU A 101 0.54 14.70 -16.97
C LEU A 101 -0.27 13.40 -17.10
N ARG A 102 -0.07 12.64 -18.18
CA ARG A 102 -0.68 11.32 -18.35
C ARG A 102 -0.28 10.34 -17.25
N GLU A 103 0.98 10.35 -16.86
CA GLU A 103 1.47 9.52 -15.77
C GLU A 103 0.83 9.91 -14.42
N MET A 104 0.71 11.21 -14.12
CA MET A 104 0.02 11.68 -12.90
C MET A 104 -1.43 11.22 -12.86
N LYS A 105 -2.18 11.45 -13.96
CA LYS A 105 -3.57 11.00 -14.13
C LYS A 105 -3.67 9.49 -13.90
N LYS A 106 -2.88 8.71 -14.63
CA LYS A 106 -2.90 7.25 -14.54
C LYS A 106 -2.63 6.77 -13.11
N LYS A 107 -1.60 7.29 -12.44
CA LYS A 107 -1.28 6.92 -11.05
C LYS A 107 -2.42 7.22 -10.08
N HIS A 108 -3.09 8.37 -10.27
CA HIS A 108 -4.23 8.74 -9.44
C HIS A 108 -5.42 7.82 -9.67
N GLU A 109 -5.86 7.64 -10.91
CA GLU A 109 -6.99 6.79 -11.27
C GLU A 109 -6.76 5.31 -10.90
N ASP A 110 -5.55 4.78 -11.14
CA ASP A 110 -5.17 3.43 -10.73
C ASP A 110 -5.26 3.24 -9.21
N ARG A 111 -4.86 4.25 -8.44
CA ARG A 111 -5.01 4.23 -6.97
C ARG A 111 -6.47 4.21 -6.55
N ILE A 112 -7.31 5.06 -7.15
CA ILE A 112 -8.76 5.09 -6.85
C ILE A 112 -9.39 3.74 -7.19
N ARG A 113 -9.12 3.22 -8.39
CA ARG A 113 -9.61 1.90 -8.81
C ARG A 113 -9.18 0.81 -7.84
N MET A 114 -7.88 0.73 -7.51
CA MET A 114 -7.34 -0.26 -6.59
C MET A 114 -8.07 -0.28 -5.25
N VAL A 115 -8.35 0.91 -4.68
CA VAL A 115 -9.02 1.00 -3.37
C VAL A 115 -10.52 0.68 -3.47
N THR A 116 -11.18 1.05 -4.56
CA THR A 116 -12.65 0.88 -4.72
C THR A 116 -13.06 -0.47 -5.27
N GLU A 117 -12.17 -1.21 -5.93
CA GLU A 117 -12.43 -2.57 -6.42
C GLU A 117 -12.32 -3.64 -5.33
N ILE A 118 -11.82 -3.30 -4.13
CA ILE A 118 -11.76 -4.25 -3.03
C ILE A 118 -13.18 -4.49 -2.50
N ASP A 119 -13.56 -5.75 -2.40
CA ASP A 119 -14.82 -6.14 -1.77
C ASP A 119 -14.86 -5.61 -0.32
N ALA A 120 -15.93 -4.89 0.04
CA ALA A 120 -16.09 -4.30 1.36
C ALA A 120 -16.06 -5.34 2.50
N ALA A 121 -16.42 -6.58 2.20
CA ALA A 121 -16.35 -7.70 3.14
C ALA A 121 -14.90 -8.20 3.38
N LYS A 122 -13.94 -7.81 2.55
CA LYS A 122 -12.53 -8.25 2.69
C LYS A 122 -11.74 -7.39 3.68
N VAL A 123 -12.26 -7.19 4.87
CA VAL A 123 -11.53 -6.50 5.95
C VAL A 123 -10.49 -7.43 6.55
N SER A 124 -9.26 -6.94 6.73
CA SER A 124 -8.20 -7.66 7.43
C SER A 124 -7.60 -6.83 8.55
N VAL A 125 -7.39 -7.48 9.69
CA VAL A 125 -6.77 -6.84 10.86
C VAL A 125 -5.25 -7.01 10.79
N PRO A 126 -4.47 -5.90 10.73
CA PRO A 126 -3.03 -5.99 10.80
C PRO A 126 -2.58 -6.39 12.21
N ILE A 127 -1.83 -7.49 12.31
CA ILE A 127 -1.07 -7.87 13.51
C ILE A 127 0.39 -7.52 13.26
N VAL A 128 0.95 -6.69 14.13
CA VAL A 128 2.33 -6.23 14.03
C VAL A 128 3.13 -6.76 15.19
N TYR A 129 4.21 -7.48 14.87
CA TYR A 129 5.18 -7.95 15.85
C TYR A 129 6.58 -7.47 15.44
N GLY A 130 7.07 -6.43 16.11
CA GLY A 130 8.39 -5.86 15.88
C GLY A 130 9.17 -5.76 17.17
N VAL A 131 10.29 -6.48 17.27
CA VAL A 131 11.21 -6.43 18.42
C VAL A 131 12.63 -6.20 17.95
N ASN A 132 13.51 -5.79 18.87
CA ASN A 132 14.90 -5.51 18.56
C ASN A 132 15.61 -6.73 17.96
N ILE A 133 16.38 -6.49 16.90
CA ILE A 133 17.28 -7.48 16.29
C ILE A 133 18.69 -6.92 16.45
N GLY A 134 19.50 -7.51 17.30
CA GLY A 134 20.76 -6.91 17.71
C GLY A 134 20.51 -5.57 18.41
N LYS A 135 21.10 -4.49 17.91
CA LYS A 135 20.93 -3.13 18.43
C LYS A 135 19.89 -2.31 17.65
N GLU A 136 19.31 -2.88 16.59
CA GLU A 136 18.38 -2.19 15.72
C GLU A 136 16.93 -2.40 16.17
N ALA A 137 16.20 -1.30 16.30
CA ALA A 137 14.77 -1.34 16.62
C ALA A 137 13.95 -1.64 15.36
N ALA A 138 13.07 -2.64 15.44
CA ALA A 138 12.16 -2.94 14.36
C ALA A 138 11.08 -1.84 14.27
N SER A 139 11.10 -1.04 13.20
CA SER A 139 10.06 -0.06 12.89
C SER A 139 9.20 -0.55 11.73
N ILE A 140 7.90 -0.63 11.95
CA ILE A 140 6.92 -1.06 10.94
C ILE A 140 5.87 0.04 10.78
N PRO A 141 6.03 0.95 9.80
CA PRO A 141 5.13 2.06 9.60
C PRO A 141 3.73 1.60 9.14
N ARG A 142 2.68 2.12 9.76
CA ARG A 142 1.28 1.77 9.43
C ARG A 142 0.94 1.94 7.94
N ARG A 143 1.51 2.97 7.30
CA ARG A 143 1.29 3.22 5.87
C ARG A 143 1.80 2.06 5.01
N GLU A 144 2.95 1.49 5.35
CA GLU A 144 3.52 0.35 4.62
C GLU A 144 2.63 -0.89 4.73
N LEU A 145 2.04 -1.13 5.93
CA LEU A 145 1.11 -2.22 6.15
C LEU A 145 -0.11 -2.10 5.24
N ALA A 146 -0.76 -0.94 5.23
CA ALA A 146 -1.91 -0.68 4.39
C ALA A 146 -1.60 -0.88 2.90
N MET A 147 -0.45 -0.35 2.44
CA MET A 147 -0.03 -0.51 1.04
C MET A 147 0.29 -1.96 0.65
N ALA A 148 0.79 -2.76 1.60
CA ALA A 148 1.07 -4.17 1.34
C ALA A 148 -0.21 -5.02 1.25
N MET A 149 -1.24 -4.67 2.03
CA MET A 149 -2.53 -5.37 2.04
C MET A 149 -3.37 -5.11 0.79
N LEU A 150 -3.21 -3.93 0.19
CA LEU A 150 -3.89 -3.56 -1.06
C LEU A 150 -3.28 -4.30 -2.27
N PRO A 151 -4.09 -4.77 -3.23
CA PRO A 151 -5.54 -4.63 -3.38
C PRO A 151 -6.37 -5.76 -2.75
N ASP A 152 -5.75 -6.70 -2.06
CA ASP A 152 -6.42 -7.95 -1.64
C ASP A 152 -7.42 -7.75 -0.50
N ASN A 153 -7.06 -6.87 0.46
CA ASN A 153 -7.85 -6.63 1.66
C ASN A 153 -7.87 -5.15 2.04
N TYR A 154 -8.97 -4.71 2.67
CA TYR A 154 -9.02 -3.44 3.39
C TYR A 154 -8.31 -3.58 4.74
N PRO A 155 -7.34 -2.71 5.06
CA PRO A 155 -6.80 -2.65 6.41
C PRO A 155 -7.88 -2.12 7.37
N SER A 156 -8.15 -2.86 8.43
CA SER A 156 -9.02 -2.40 9.51
C SER A 156 -8.44 -1.13 10.16
N GLU A 157 -9.31 -0.32 10.76
CA GLU A 157 -8.88 0.87 11.52
C GLU A 157 -7.99 0.49 12.70
N ASN A 158 -8.25 -0.67 13.30
CA ASN A 158 -7.52 -1.19 14.43
C ASN A 158 -6.31 -2.01 13.96
N THR A 159 -5.14 -1.69 14.50
CA THR A 159 -3.91 -2.46 14.33
C THR A 159 -3.56 -3.09 15.67
N VAL A 160 -3.33 -4.38 15.66
CA VAL A 160 -2.93 -5.13 16.84
C VAL A 160 -1.40 -5.11 16.97
N LEU A 161 -0.89 -4.62 18.10
CA LEU A 161 0.55 -4.57 18.40
C LEU A 161 0.88 -5.65 19.43
N LEU A 162 1.74 -6.60 19.07
CA LEU A 162 2.19 -7.70 19.94
C LEU A 162 3.47 -7.40 20.72
N SER A 163 4.11 -6.25 20.46
CA SER A 163 5.36 -5.86 21.12
C SER A 163 5.27 -4.46 21.71
N HIS A 164 6.08 -4.19 22.73
CA HIS A 164 6.35 -2.84 23.21
C HIS A 164 7.47 -2.22 22.38
N ARG A 165 7.27 -1.01 21.88
CA ARG A 165 8.20 -0.31 20.97
C ARG A 165 9.53 0.11 21.62
N ASP A 166 9.62 0.15 22.96
CA ASP A 166 10.72 0.76 23.70
C ASP A 166 11.44 -0.25 24.61
N SER A 167 11.74 -1.43 24.10
CA SER A 167 12.57 -2.38 24.85
C SER A 167 14.04 -1.92 24.80
N SER A 168 14.61 -1.60 25.95
CA SER A 168 16.06 -1.39 26.11
C SER A 168 16.84 -2.70 26.24
N ILE A 169 16.19 -3.83 26.00
CA ILE A 169 16.74 -5.18 26.13
C ILE A 169 17.09 -5.67 24.72
N TYR A 170 18.32 -6.17 24.56
CA TYR A 170 18.82 -6.69 23.28
C TYR A 170 18.95 -8.21 23.31
N ASP A 171 18.91 -8.84 22.12
CA ASP A 171 18.95 -10.30 21.95
C ASP A 171 20.25 -10.98 22.44
N SER A 172 21.29 -10.19 22.70
CA SER A 172 22.52 -10.62 23.36
C SER A 172 22.43 -10.79 24.89
N MET A 173 21.30 -10.37 25.50
CA MET A 173 21.07 -10.46 26.93
C MET A 173 20.22 -11.71 27.25
N ASP A 174 20.63 -12.53 28.23
CA ASP A 174 19.89 -13.75 28.59
C ASP A 174 18.43 -13.52 28.93
N ARG A 175 18.12 -12.41 29.60
CA ARG A 175 16.75 -12.02 29.95
C ARG A 175 15.86 -11.63 28.74
N TYR A 176 16.46 -11.34 27.58
CA TYR A 176 15.73 -10.95 26.39
C TYR A 176 14.70 -12.02 25.96
N TRP A 177 15.17 -13.23 25.80
CA TRP A 177 14.36 -14.35 25.31
C TRP A 177 13.17 -14.67 26.22
N THR A 178 13.40 -14.68 27.54
CA THR A 178 12.34 -14.91 28.53
C THR A 178 11.33 -13.75 28.51
N SER A 179 11.82 -12.51 28.52
CA SER A 179 10.97 -11.32 28.52
C SER A 179 10.08 -11.24 27.27
N GLU A 180 10.69 -11.33 26.08
CA GLU A 180 9.97 -11.26 24.82
C GLU A 180 8.97 -12.42 24.65
N THR A 181 9.33 -13.60 25.14
CA THR A 181 8.44 -14.77 25.12
C THR A 181 7.19 -14.55 25.97
N VAL A 182 7.35 -14.06 27.20
CA VAL A 182 6.23 -13.80 28.13
C VAL A 182 5.36 -12.66 27.57
N GLN A 183 5.97 -11.61 27.07
CA GLN A 183 5.23 -10.47 26.47
C GLN A 183 4.43 -10.89 25.26
N LEU A 184 5.02 -11.69 24.37
CA LEU A 184 4.32 -12.22 23.20
C LEU A 184 3.11 -13.06 23.63
N ASP A 185 3.26 -13.92 24.64
CA ASP A 185 2.18 -14.76 25.15
C ASP A 185 1.03 -13.92 25.71
N GLN A 186 1.33 -12.91 26.53
CA GLN A 186 0.34 -12.02 27.14
C GLN A 186 -0.38 -11.18 26.07
N LYS A 187 0.36 -10.53 25.20
CA LYS A 187 -0.20 -9.69 24.13
C LYS A 187 -1.04 -10.48 23.15
N TYR A 188 -0.60 -11.69 22.81
CA TYR A 188 -1.36 -12.55 21.92
C TYR A 188 -2.72 -12.95 22.53
N LEU A 189 -2.78 -13.27 23.83
CA LEU A 189 -4.04 -13.57 24.51
C LEU A 189 -4.98 -12.38 24.59
N GLU A 190 -4.45 -11.17 24.84
CA GLU A 190 -5.23 -9.94 24.80
C GLU A 190 -5.83 -9.70 23.42
N CYS A 191 -5.03 -9.90 22.36
CA CYS A 191 -5.43 -9.71 20.98
C CYS A 191 -6.46 -10.73 20.51
N LEU A 192 -6.30 -12.01 20.87
CA LEU A 192 -7.29 -13.04 20.55
C LEU A 192 -8.66 -12.69 21.12
N LYS A 193 -8.72 -12.19 22.35
CA LYS A 193 -10.00 -11.75 22.96
C LYS A 193 -10.66 -10.61 22.15
N ALA A 194 -9.85 -9.75 21.54
CA ALA A 194 -10.35 -8.65 20.71
C ALA A 194 -10.81 -9.09 19.30
N LEU A 195 -10.34 -10.23 18.81
CA LEU A 195 -10.64 -10.75 17.48
C LEU A 195 -11.71 -11.85 17.49
N VAL A 196 -11.82 -12.61 18.59
CA VAL A 196 -12.80 -13.70 18.71
C VAL A 196 -14.22 -13.14 18.69
N GLY A 197 -15.05 -13.70 17.80
CA GLY A 197 -16.46 -13.31 17.63
C GLY A 197 -16.70 -12.09 16.73
N ARG A 198 -15.69 -11.56 16.06
CA ARG A 198 -15.86 -10.52 15.05
C ARG A 198 -16.15 -11.15 13.68
N GLU A 199 -17.41 -11.06 13.26
CA GLU A 199 -17.87 -11.54 11.94
C GLU A 199 -17.49 -10.58 10.78
N ASP A 200 -17.05 -9.37 11.11
CA ASP A 200 -16.67 -8.34 10.14
C ASP A 200 -15.22 -8.46 9.64
N ILE A 201 -14.49 -9.51 10.06
CA ILE A 201 -13.08 -9.74 9.71
C ILE A 201 -12.96 -10.95 8.79
N ASP A 202 -12.51 -10.74 7.54
CA ASP A 202 -12.22 -11.84 6.59
C ASP A 202 -10.96 -12.61 6.97
N CYS A 203 -9.91 -11.89 7.33
CA CYS A 203 -8.62 -12.49 7.66
C CYS A 203 -7.78 -11.60 8.59
N VAL A 204 -6.65 -12.16 9.01
CA VAL A 204 -5.63 -11.47 9.79
C VAL A 204 -4.38 -11.33 8.93
N SER A 205 -3.81 -10.12 8.87
CA SER A 205 -2.57 -9.82 8.14
C SER A 205 -1.41 -9.65 9.09
N VAL A 206 -0.45 -10.59 9.06
CA VAL A 206 0.69 -10.64 9.99
C VAL A 206 1.92 -9.99 9.38
N PHE A 207 2.46 -9.00 10.08
CA PHE A 207 3.69 -8.30 9.76
C PHE A 207 4.66 -8.46 10.92
N ALA A 208 5.69 -9.27 10.73
CA ALA A 208 6.61 -9.59 11.80
C ALA A 208 8.06 -9.31 11.40
N LEU A 209 8.79 -8.62 12.28
CA LEU A 209 10.21 -8.35 12.17
C LEU A 209 10.86 -8.59 13.53
N ALA A 210 11.39 -9.80 13.70
CA ALA A 210 11.92 -10.30 14.97
C ALA A 210 12.98 -11.37 14.73
N PRO A 211 13.80 -11.73 15.72
CA PRO A 211 14.67 -12.90 15.65
C PRO A 211 13.89 -14.18 15.36
N GLN A 212 14.48 -15.08 14.56
CA GLN A 212 13.82 -16.28 14.05
C GLN A 212 13.13 -17.15 15.12
N PRO A 213 13.70 -17.42 16.32
CA PRO A 213 13.03 -18.20 17.35
C PRO A 213 11.68 -17.60 17.78
N LEU A 214 11.62 -16.27 17.87
CA LEU A 214 10.38 -15.56 18.23
C LEU A 214 9.34 -15.59 17.09
N LEU A 215 9.80 -15.54 15.83
CA LEU A 215 8.91 -15.73 14.68
C LEU A 215 8.31 -17.14 14.63
N VAL A 216 9.12 -18.17 14.92
CA VAL A 216 8.62 -19.55 15.05
C VAL A 216 7.58 -19.64 16.17
N LYS A 217 7.88 -19.06 17.34
CA LYS A 217 6.92 -19.03 18.46
C LYS A 217 5.63 -18.28 18.08
N LEU A 218 5.71 -17.14 17.39
CA LEU A 218 4.52 -16.47 16.88
C LEU A 218 3.72 -17.40 15.95
N GLY A 219 4.40 -18.08 15.03
CA GLY A 219 3.77 -19.03 14.12
C GLY A 219 2.99 -20.15 14.85
N THR A 220 3.50 -20.67 15.97
CA THR A 220 2.79 -21.70 16.76
C THR A 220 1.50 -21.19 17.43
N LYS A 221 1.35 -19.86 17.53
CA LYS A 221 0.15 -19.22 18.11
C LYS A 221 -0.92 -18.88 17.09
N LEU A 222 -0.50 -18.67 15.83
CA LEU A 222 -1.39 -18.40 14.72
C LEU A 222 -2.06 -19.72 14.30
N THR A 223 -3.16 -20.02 14.95
CA THR A 223 -3.93 -21.26 14.74
C THR A 223 -4.95 -21.08 13.60
N ASP A 224 -5.63 -22.17 13.22
CA ASP A 224 -6.64 -22.20 12.15
C ASP A 224 -7.96 -21.46 12.51
N LEU A 225 -8.00 -20.71 13.62
CA LEU A 225 -9.17 -19.96 14.06
C LEU A 225 -9.57 -18.83 13.09
N HIS A 226 -8.58 -18.28 12.36
CA HIS A 226 -8.79 -17.25 11.34
C HIS A 226 -7.90 -17.54 10.13
N LYS A 227 -8.35 -17.10 8.98
CA LYS A 227 -7.52 -17.06 7.78
C LYS A 227 -6.36 -16.09 7.99
N VAL A 228 -5.14 -16.57 7.95
CA VAL A 228 -3.93 -15.78 8.19
C VAL A 228 -3.19 -15.54 6.89
N LYS A 229 -2.86 -14.27 6.61
CA LYS A 229 -1.92 -13.87 5.56
C LYS A 229 -0.64 -13.36 6.22
N VAL A 230 0.50 -13.94 5.86
CA VAL A 230 1.81 -13.51 6.37
C VAL A 230 2.50 -12.67 5.32
N TYR A 231 3.02 -11.51 5.73
CA TYR A 231 3.77 -10.59 4.88
C TYR A 231 5.24 -10.59 5.29
N GLN A 232 6.13 -10.62 4.31
CA GLN A 232 7.57 -10.61 4.52
C GLN A 232 8.15 -9.25 4.14
N LYS A 233 9.02 -8.68 4.99
CA LYS A 233 9.80 -7.49 4.64
C LYS A 233 10.89 -7.87 3.65
N HIS A 234 10.84 -7.27 2.45
CA HIS A 234 11.89 -7.36 1.44
C HIS A 234 12.83 -6.17 1.58
N ARG A 235 14.11 -6.35 1.27
CA ARG A 235 15.10 -5.27 1.26
C ARG A 235 15.16 -4.58 -0.11
N GLU A 236 15.03 -5.36 -1.17
CA GLU A 236 15.08 -4.90 -2.56
C GLU A 236 13.94 -5.56 -3.37
N PRO A 237 12.93 -4.78 -3.76
CA PRO A 237 12.63 -3.42 -3.31
C PRO A 237 12.23 -3.36 -1.83
N ASP A 238 12.42 -2.20 -1.17
CA ASP A 238 12.02 -2.01 0.23
C ASP A 238 10.49 -2.00 0.36
N THR A 239 9.92 -3.17 0.65
CA THR A 239 8.47 -3.38 0.70
C THR A 239 8.08 -4.61 1.52
N TRP A 240 6.83 -4.62 2.00
CA TRP A 240 6.16 -5.78 2.56
C TRP A 240 5.32 -6.56 1.54
N LYS A 241 5.19 -6.03 0.32
CA LYS A 241 4.41 -6.68 -0.73
C LYS A 241 5.17 -7.88 -1.28
N TRP A 242 4.50 -9.03 -1.40
CA TRP A 242 5.08 -10.21 -2.02
C TRP A 242 5.57 -9.90 -3.43
N GLN A 243 6.80 -10.31 -3.72
CA GLN A 243 7.39 -10.15 -5.04
C GLN A 243 7.09 -11.40 -5.88
N PRO A 244 6.80 -11.25 -7.18
CA PRO A 244 6.66 -12.40 -8.06
C PRO A 244 7.99 -13.18 -8.06
N LEU A 245 7.92 -14.48 -7.84
CA LEU A 245 9.06 -15.35 -7.97
C LEU A 245 9.34 -15.55 -9.47
N ASN A 246 10.47 -15.08 -9.96
CA ASN A 246 10.90 -15.27 -11.34
C ASN A 246 11.29 -16.73 -11.62
N GLU A 247 11.69 -17.47 -10.57
CA GLU A 247 11.97 -18.92 -10.62
C GLU A 247 11.47 -19.56 -9.31
N PRO A 248 10.97 -20.81 -9.37
CA PRO A 248 10.67 -21.56 -8.16
C PRO A 248 11.97 -21.74 -7.37
N ASN A 249 11.97 -21.29 -6.12
CA ASN A 249 13.08 -21.51 -5.22
C ASN A 249 12.99 -22.96 -4.70
N PRO A 250 13.76 -23.92 -5.26
CA PRO A 250 13.60 -25.31 -4.92
C PRO A 250 14.08 -25.57 -3.49
N MET A 251 13.17 -25.98 -2.61
CA MET A 251 13.57 -26.52 -1.33
C MET A 251 14.33 -27.82 -1.53
N LYS A 252 15.61 -27.85 -1.11
CA LYS A 252 16.42 -29.05 -1.12
C LYS A 252 16.27 -29.77 0.23
N ILE A 253 15.70 -30.95 0.20
CA ILE A 253 15.61 -31.82 1.39
C ILE A 253 16.86 -32.71 1.41
N ILE A 254 17.69 -32.53 2.45
CA ILE A 254 18.85 -33.38 2.71
C ILE A 254 18.48 -34.34 3.84
N ARG A 255 18.45 -35.62 3.56
CA ARG A 255 18.18 -36.66 4.56
C ARG A 255 19.52 -37.27 5.00
N PRO A 256 19.72 -37.52 6.29
CA PRO A 256 20.90 -38.25 6.76
C PRO A 256 20.83 -39.72 6.37
N ASP A 257 21.96 -40.34 6.16
CA ASP A 257 22.07 -41.77 5.84
C ASP A 257 21.73 -42.63 7.09
N ASP A 258 22.05 -42.12 8.30
CA ASP A 258 21.75 -42.77 9.58
C ASP A 258 20.42 -42.27 10.15
N THR A 259 19.42 -43.13 10.21
CA THR A 259 18.07 -42.85 10.72
C THR A 259 17.86 -43.45 12.13
N SER A 260 18.89 -44.01 12.78
CA SER A 260 18.77 -44.66 14.09
C SER A 260 18.68 -43.66 15.26
N LYS A 261 19.06 -42.41 15.04
CA LYS A 261 19.04 -41.33 16.02
C LYS A 261 17.74 -40.54 16.00
N MET A 262 17.50 -39.80 17.09
CA MET A 262 16.34 -38.89 17.18
C MET A 262 16.34 -37.91 15.97
N PRO A 263 15.25 -37.80 15.23
CA PRO A 263 15.20 -36.91 14.07
C PRO A 263 15.23 -35.44 14.55
N VAL A 264 16.09 -34.65 13.90
CA VAL A 264 16.16 -33.19 14.05
C VAL A 264 15.90 -32.55 12.72
N LEU A 265 14.96 -31.61 12.68
CA LEU A 265 14.66 -30.83 11.48
C LEU A 265 15.44 -29.51 11.52
N VAL A 266 16.33 -29.31 10.54
CA VAL A 266 17.15 -28.10 10.42
C VAL A 266 16.67 -27.31 9.20
N PHE A 267 16.23 -26.08 9.43
CA PHE A 267 15.90 -25.14 8.35
C PHE A 267 17.06 -24.19 8.08
N SER A 268 17.62 -24.26 6.87
CA SER A 268 18.61 -23.29 6.38
C SER A 268 17.90 -22.28 5.48
N LEU A 269 17.58 -21.08 6.02
CA LEU A 269 16.77 -20.09 5.32
C LEU A 269 17.59 -18.98 4.65
N SER A 270 18.65 -18.52 5.28
CA SER A 270 19.45 -17.38 4.80
C SER A 270 20.95 -17.65 4.77
N ALA A 271 21.42 -18.74 5.35
CA ALA A 271 22.81 -19.17 5.36
C ALA A 271 22.90 -20.69 5.44
N THR A 272 24.00 -21.25 5.00
CA THR A 272 24.26 -22.70 5.13
C THR A 272 24.43 -23.05 6.61
N ALA A 273 23.52 -23.87 7.15
CA ALA A 273 23.69 -24.41 8.48
C ALA A 273 24.85 -25.43 8.48
N ILE A 274 25.88 -25.18 9.32
CA ILE A 274 26.95 -26.16 9.57
C ILE A 274 26.43 -27.12 10.64
N VAL A 275 26.00 -28.29 10.22
CA VAL A 275 25.64 -29.36 11.14
C VAL A 275 26.93 -30.11 11.47
N HIS A 276 27.50 -29.92 12.66
CA HIS A 276 28.57 -30.79 13.14
C HIS A 276 27.98 -32.18 13.40
N ARG A 277 28.49 -33.16 12.70
CA ARG A 277 28.15 -34.59 12.87
C ARG A 277 28.69 -35.16 14.19
#